data_9639e617a1af67e8c74281a38271ec56
#
_entry.id   9639e617a1af67e8c74281a38271ec56
#
_cell.length_a   1.000
_cell.length_b   1.000
_cell.length_c   1.000
_cell.angle_alpha   90.00
_cell.angle_beta   90.00
_cell.angle_gamma   90.00
#
_symmetry.space_group_name_H-M   'P 1'
#
loop_
_entity.id
_entity.type
_entity.pdbx_description
1 polymer ?
#
loop_
_entity_poly.entity_id
_entity_poly.type
_entity_poly.pdbx_seq_one_letter_code
_entity_poly.pdbx_strand_id
1 'polypeptide(L)'
;VYVTGSNSKFLSKDVITEFRGRGDEIHVYPLTFKEFMQVYEGDMYHGWAEYVVYGGLPLTVTMKTEEQKINYLTRLFEETYLKDIIERHHIEKSQELEDLVNILASAIGSLTNVPKIEATFRSVVQSNISGNTIRQYIEYLEDAFVINKANRYNVKGRKYIGTPLKYYFEDVGLRNARLGFRQIEETHIMENIVYNELRSRGYSVDVGVVEKRGLNSEGKTERTYLEIDFIANLGSKRYYIQ
;
A
#
# COMPACT_ATOMS: atom_id res chain seq x y z
N VAL A 1 -5.24 -20.98 22.17
CA VAL A 1 -6.31 -20.70 21.18
C VAL A 1 -5.71 -19.86 20.08
N TYR A 2 -5.95 -20.21 18.83
CA TYR A 2 -5.58 -19.42 17.66
C TYR A 2 -6.85 -18.77 17.11
N VAL A 3 -6.80 -17.47 16.87
CA VAL A 3 -7.88 -16.69 16.24
C VAL A 3 -7.34 -16.05 14.99
N THR A 4 -8.02 -16.17 13.86
CA THR A 4 -7.61 -15.59 12.58
C THR A 4 -8.67 -14.62 12.08
N GLY A 5 -8.26 -13.58 11.38
CA GLY A 5 -9.15 -12.59 10.76
C GLY A 5 -8.48 -11.89 9.60
N SER A 6 -9.29 -11.46 8.65
CA SER A 6 -8.86 -10.72 7.46
C SER A 6 -8.93 -9.19 7.64
N ASN A 7 -9.09 -8.72 8.86
CA ASN A 7 -9.24 -7.29 9.15
C ASN A 7 -8.58 -6.93 10.50
N SER A 8 -7.79 -5.86 10.50
CA SER A 8 -7.04 -5.41 11.67
C SER A 8 -7.93 -5.00 12.86
N LYS A 9 -9.06 -4.37 12.60
CA LYS A 9 -9.97 -3.91 13.68
C LYS A 9 -10.81 -5.04 14.29
N PHE A 10 -11.10 -6.09 13.55
CA PHE A 10 -11.92 -7.20 14.05
C PHE A 10 -11.18 -7.99 15.14
N LEU A 11 -9.87 -8.15 14.99
CA LEU A 11 -9.04 -8.77 16.02
C LEU A 11 -8.78 -7.83 17.20
N SER A 12 -8.72 -6.50 16.97
CA SER A 12 -8.28 -5.55 17.97
C SER A 12 -9.34 -5.14 19.00
N LYS A 13 -10.62 -5.05 18.64
CA LYS A 13 -11.64 -4.54 19.56
C LYS A 13 -12.29 -5.60 20.44
N ASP A 14 -12.67 -6.73 19.89
CA ASP A 14 -13.41 -7.75 20.67
C ASP A 14 -12.49 -8.81 21.27
N VAL A 15 -11.47 -9.25 20.50
CA VAL A 15 -10.54 -10.29 20.95
C VAL A 15 -9.48 -9.72 21.89
N ILE A 16 -8.89 -8.56 21.58
CA ILE A 16 -7.90 -7.90 22.46
C ILE A 16 -8.51 -7.41 23.76
N THR A 17 -9.79 -7.03 23.77
CA THR A 17 -10.48 -6.63 25.00
C THR A 17 -10.63 -7.80 25.95
N GLU A 18 -10.84 -9.00 25.44
CA GLU A 18 -10.90 -10.24 26.24
C GLU A 18 -9.51 -10.80 26.58
N PHE A 19 -8.54 -10.68 25.67
CA PHE A 19 -7.20 -11.24 25.87
C PHE A 19 -6.18 -10.25 26.45
N ARG A 20 -6.49 -8.98 26.62
CA ARG A 20 -5.71 -7.87 27.25
C ARG A 20 -4.24 -8.23 27.57
N GLY A 21 -3.38 -8.22 26.56
CA GLY A 21 -1.95 -8.45 26.74
C GLY A 21 -1.54 -9.93 26.98
N ARG A 22 -2.41 -10.89 26.70
CA ARG A 22 -2.15 -12.34 26.84
C ARG A 22 -2.03 -13.07 25.51
N GLY A 23 -1.78 -12.37 24.43
CA GLY A 23 -1.61 -12.95 23.10
C GLY A 23 -0.63 -12.16 22.27
N ASP A 24 -0.01 -12.84 21.30
CA ASP A 24 0.83 -12.23 20.28
C ASP A 24 0.03 -12.11 18.98
N GLU A 25 0.20 -10.97 18.28
CA GLU A 25 -0.36 -10.73 16.96
C GLU A 25 0.67 -11.08 15.90
N ILE A 26 0.30 -11.93 14.95
CA ILE A 26 1.13 -12.29 13.82
C ILE A 26 0.42 -11.80 12.55
N HIS A 27 1.02 -10.82 11.88
CA HIS A 27 0.58 -10.40 10.56
C HIS A 27 1.17 -11.34 9.51
N VAL A 28 0.30 -11.98 8.72
CA VAL A 28 0.71 -12.84 7.61
C VAL A 28 0.70 -12.03 6.34
N TYR A 29 1.88 -11.73 5.81
CA TYR A 29 2.08 -11.00 4.57
C TYR A 29 1.94 -11.91 3.35
N PRO A 30 1.67 -11.37 2.15
CA PRO A 30 1.97 -12.06 0.90
C PRO A 30 3.43 -12.54 0.88
N LEU A 31 3.74 -13.54 0.06
CA LEU A 31 5.10 -14.07 -0.06
C LEU A 31 6.06 -12.93 -0.44
N THR A 32 7.17 -12.83 0.26
CA THR A 32 8.31 -12.03 -0.18
C THR A 32 8.88 -12.62 -1.49
N PHE A 33 9.63 -11.84 -2.26
CA PHE A 33 10.26 -12.37 -3.48
C PHE A 33 11.15 -13.58 -3.21
N LYS A 34 11.84 -13.60 -2.06
CA LYS A 34 12.65 -14.74 -1.64
C LYS A 34 11.82 -16.00 -1.39
N GLU A 35 10.67 -15.87 -0.73
CA GLU A 35 9.75 -17.00 -0.48
C GLU A 35 9.07 -17.46 -1.77
N PHE A 36 8.68 -16.51 -2.63
CA PHE A 36 8.16 -16.80 -3.97
C PHE A 36 9.13 -17.68 -4.76
N MET A 37 10.43 -17.33 -4.78
CA MET A 37 11.46 -18.10 -5.48
C MET A 37 11.72 -19.50 -4.91
N GLN A 38 11.28 -19.80 -3.69
CA GLN A 38 11.40 -21.15 -3.13
C GLN A 38 10.45 -22.18 -3.77
N VAL A 39 9.35 -21.68 -4.36
CA VAL A 39 8.32 -22.52 -4.99
C VAL A 39 8.18 -22.26 -6.48
N TYR A 40 8.80 -21.22 -7.01
CA TYR A 40 8.77 -20.87 -8.42
C TYR A 40 9.70 -21.79 -9.22
N GLU A 41 9.16 -22.42 -10.27
CA GLU A 41 9.90 -23.32 -11.16
C GLU A 41 10.51 -22.54 -12.34
N GLY A 42 11.56 -21.77 -12.09
CA GLY A 42 12.24 -20.98 -13.13
C GLY A 42 13.46 -20.24 -12.59
N ASP A 43 14.13 -19.49 -13.45
CA ASP A 43 15.24 -18.66 -13.03
C ASP A 43 14.76 -17.37 -12.33
N MET A 44 15.71 -16.70 -11.68
CA MET A 44 15.44 -15.50 -10.91
C MET A 44 14.90 -14.33 -11.74
N TYR A 45 15.30 -14.20 -13.01
CA TYR A 45 14.87 -13.07 -13.85
C TYR A 45 13.42 -13.25 -14.30
N HIS A 46 13.05 -14.47 -14.72
CA HIS A 46 11.67 -14.80 -15.02
C HIS A 46 10.79 -14.76 -13.77
N GLY A 47 11.29 -15.27 -12.63
CA GLY A 47 10.59 -15.17 -11.36
C GLY A 47 10.34 -13.72 -10.92
N TRP A 48 11.31 -12.83 -11.15
CA TRP A 48 11.14 -11.41 -10.87
C TRP A 48 10.07 -10.78 -11.78
N ALA A 49 10.11 -11.04 -13.07
CA ALA A 49 9.11 -10.55 -14.01
C ALA A 49 7.69 -11.00 -13.63
N GLU A 50 7.54 -12.26 -13.25
CA GLU A 50 6.28 -12.81 -12.74
C GLU A 50 5.81 -12.13 -11.45
N TYR A 51 6.72 -11.98 -10.48
CA TYR A 51 6.43 -11.38 -9.19
C TYR A 51 5.99 -9.91 -9.30
N VAL A 52 6.64 -9.13 -10.17
CA VAL A 52 6.29 -7.72 -10.44
C VAL A 52 4.89 -7.60 -11.02
N VAL A 53 4.46 -8.56 -11.85
CA VAL A 53 3.15 -8.54 -12.50
C VAL A 53 2.06 -9.13 -11.62
N TYR A 54 2.29 -10.30 -11.02
CA TYR A 54 1.24 -11.09 -10.35
C TYR A 54 1.33 -11.09 -8.83
N GLY A 55 2.36 -10.44 -8.24
CA GLY A 55 2.51 -10.31 -6.80
C GLY A 55 2.95 -11.58 -6.08
N GLY A 56 2.80 -11.57 -4.76
CA GLY A 56 3.24 -12.63 -3.84
C GLY A 56 2.11 -13.45 -3.22
N LEU A 57 0.88 -13.41 -3.75
CA LEU A 57 -0.16 -14.28 -3.22
C LEU A 57 0.14 -15.75 -3.53
N PRO A 58 0.09 -16.67 -2.53
CA PRO A 58 0.60 -18.04 -2.70
C PRO A 58 0.01 -18.82 -3.87
N LEU A 59 -1.29 -18.64 -4.17
CA LEU A 59 -1.94 -19.36 -5.27
C LEU A 59 -1.45 -18.93 -6.65
N THR A 60 -0.99 -17.68 -6.82
CA THR A 60 -0.49 -17.21 -8.12
C THR A 60 0.75 -17.96 -8.57
N VAL A 61 1.61 -18.38 -7.63
CA VAL A 61 2.84 -19.13 -7.93
C VAL A 61 2.53 -20.53 -8.49
N THR A 62 1.44 -21.14 -8.04
CA THR A 62 1.05 -22.50 -8.45
C THR A 62 0.26 -22.54 -9.75
N MET A 63 -0.22 -21.40 -10.24
CA MET A 63 -0.98 -21.29 -11.48
C MET A 63 -0.04 -21.28 -12.68
N LYS A 64 -0.38 -22.07 -13.71
CA LYS A 64 0.50 -22.29 -14.86
C LYS A 64 0.31 -21.30 -16.01
N THR A 65 -0.86 -20.65 -16.09
CA THR A 65 -1.16 -19.73 -17.19
C THR A 65 -1.42 -18.32 -16.67
N GLU A 66 -1.06 -17.32 -17.48
CA GLU A 66 -1.36 -15.92 -17.19
C GLU A 66 -2.85 -15.68 -16.99
N GLU A 67 -3.67 -16.30 -17.83
CA GLU A 67 -5.14 -16.19 -17.74
C GLU A 67 -5.67 -16.64 -16.37
N GLN A 68 -5.15 -17.75 -15.83
CA GLN A 68 -5.52 -18.23 -14.50
C GLN A 68 -5.14 -17.21 -13.43
N LYS A 69 -3.94 -16.64 -13.49
CA LYS A 69 -3.45 -15.64 -12.53
C LYS A 69 -4.29 -14.36 -12.59
N ILE A 70 -4.52 -13.85 -13.79
CA ILE A 70 -5.33 -12.65 -14.04
C ILE A 70 -6.75 -12.84 -13.49
N ASN A 71 -7.42 -13.93 -13.88
CA ASN A 71 -8.78 -14.22 -13.44
C ASN A 71 -8.85 -14.39 -11.92
N TYR A 72 -7.90 -15.09 -11.31
CA TYR A 72 -7.84 -15.29 -9.86
C TYR A 72 -7.69 -13.96 -9.13
N LEU A 73 -6.71 -13.14 -9.50
CA LEU A 73 -6.42 -11.87 -8.83
C LEU A 73 -7.58 -10.88 -8.98
N THR A 74 -8.17 -10.79 -10.17
CA THR A 74 -9.32 -9.91 -10.43
C THR A 74 -10.52 -10.33 -9.58
N ARG A 75 -10.89 -11.61 -9.60
CA ARG A 75 -12.03 -12.11 -8.80
C ARG A 75 -11.76 -12.00 -7.30
N LEU A 76 -10.56 -12.30 -6.84
CA LEU A 76 -10.18 -12.15 -5.43
C LEU A 76 -10.35 -10.70 -4.98
N PHE A 77 -9.88 -9.74 -5.78
CA PHE A 77 -10.00 -8.33 -5.44
C PHE A 77 -11.46 -7.87 -5.40
N GLU A 78 -12.25 -8.20 -6.41
CA GLU A 78 -13.64 -7.76 -6.53
C GLU A 78 -14.59 -8.51 -5.57
N GLU A 79 -14.53 -9.83 -5.57
CA GLU A 79 -15.51 -10.66 -4.85
C GLU A 79 -15.16 -10.84 -3.37
N THR A 80 -13.87 -10.71 -3.00
CA THR A 80 -13.44 -10.91 -1.60
C THR A 80 -13.16 -9.60 -0.92
N TYR A 81 -12.20 -8.80 -1.44
CA TYR A 81 -11.80 -7.57 -0.75
C TYR A 81 -12.84 -6.46 -0.85
N LEU A 82 -13.23 -6.06 -2.05
CA LEU A 82 -14.17 -4.93 -2.20
C LEU A 82 -15.55 -5.28 -1.66
N LYS A 83 -16.07 -6.45 -1.98
CA LYS A 83 -17.39 -6.87 -1.50
C LYS A 83 -17.45 -6.96 0.02
N ASP A 84 -16.43 -7.54 0.67
CA ASP A 84 -16.35 -7.62 2.13
C ASP A 84 -16.32 -6.21 2.78
N ILE A 85 -15.56 -5.27 2.22
CA ILE A 85 -15.51 -3.88 2.71
C ILE A 85 -16.89 -3.22 2.55
N ILE A 86 -17.52 -3.34 1.38
CA ILE A 86 -18.82 -2.75 1.09
C ILE A 86 -19.91 -3.28 2.03
N GLU A 87 -20.00 -4.59 2.19
CA GLU A 87 -20.98 -5.24 3.04
C GLU A 87 -20.76 -4.94 4.53
N ARG A 88 -19.52 -5.00 5.00
CA ARG A 88 -19.14 -4.75 6.39
C ARG A 88 -19.42 -3.33 6.85
N HIS A 89 -19.17 -2.36 5.99
CA HIS A 89 -19.31 -0.94 6.32
C HIS A 89 -20.59 -0.32 5.78
N HIS A 90 -21.50 -1.15 5.21
CA HIS A 90 -22.78 -0.71 4.66
C HIS A 90 -22.64 0.47 3.68
N ILE A 91 -21.65 0.34 2.75
CA ILE A 91 -21.35 1.41 1.80
C ILE A 91 -22.43 1.44 0.72
N GLU A 92 -23.21 2.51 0.69
CA GLU A 92 -24.30 2.69 -0.30
C GLU A 92 -23.76 3.07 -1.68
N LYS A 93 -22.65 3.84 -1.72
CA LYS A 93 -22.03 4.32 -2.96
C LYS A 93 -20.75 3.54 -3.26
N SER A 94 -20.91 2.26 -3.60
CA SER A 94 -19.75 1.38 -3.88
C SER A 94 -18.84 1.91 -4.99
N GLN A 95 -19.40 2.57 -6.01
CA GLN A 95 -18.63 3.14 -7.11
C GLN A 95 -17.60 4.17 -6.62
N GLU A 96 -17.92 5.00 -5.64
CA GLU A 96 -16.97 5.98 -5.08
C GLU A 96 -15.78 5.28 -4.38
N LEU A 97 -16.00 4.14 -3.71
CA LEU A 97 -14.91 3.33 -3.15
C LEU A 97 -14.04 2.74 -4.26
N GLU A 98 -14.66 2.19 -5.30
CA GLU A 98 -13.95 1.62 -6.45
C GLU A 98 -13.09 2.66 -7.17
N ASP A 99 -13.64 3.85 -7.40
CA ASP A 99 -12.91 4.95 -8.02
C ASP A 99 -11.74 5.43 -7.15
N LEU A 100 -11.93 5.46 -5.82
CA LEU A 100 -10.84 5.75 -4.89
C LEU A 100 -9.71 4.72 -4.99
N VAL A 101 -10.05 3.44 -5.06
CA VAL A 101 -9.05 2.38 -5.24
C VAL A 101 -8.29 2.54 -6.56
N ASN A 102 -8.98 2.88 -7.66
CA ASN A 102 -8.35 3.16 -8.95
C ASN A 102 -7.38 4.36 -8.89
N ILE A 103 -7.80 5.42 -8.19
CA ILE A 103 -6.95 6.62 -8.00
C ILE A 103 -5.70 6.26 -7.19
N LEU A 104 -5.84 5.51 -6.09
CA LEU A 104 -4.71 5.09 -5.26
C LEU A 104 -3.79 4.11 -5.99
N ALA A 105 -4.35 3.16 -6.76
CA ALA A 105 -3.59 2.21 -7.56
C ALA A 105 -2.77 2.89 -8.66
N SER A 106 -3.34 3.92 -9.31
CA SER A 106 -2.64 4.71 -10.32
C SER A 106 -1.61 5.68 -9.73
N ALA A 107 -1.77 6.07 -8.45
CA ALA A 107 -0.88 6.99 -7.74
C ALA A 107 0.11 6.28 -6.80
N ILE A 108 0.32 4.97 -7.00
CA ILE A 108 1.24 4.18 -6.16
C ILE A 108 2.64 4.83 -6.11
N GLY A 109 3.24 4.90 -4.91
CA GLY A 109 4.55 5.53 -4.73
C GLY A 109 4.56 7.06 -4.89
N SER A 110 3.45 7.69 -5.30
CA SER A 110 3.36 9.13 -5.46
C SER A 110 2.80 9.81 -4.22
N LEU A 111 3.30 11.02 -3.94
CA LEU A 111 2.79 11.84 -2.85
C LEU A 111 1.35 12.29 -3.15
N THR A 112 0.43 11.93 -2.26
CA THR A 112 -0.98 12.31 -2.37
C THR A 112 -1.56 12.79 -1.04
N ASN A 113 -2.68 13.46 -1.11
CA ASN A 113 -3.45 13.91 0.05
C ASN A 113 -4.93 13.98 -0.31
N VAL A 114 -5.79 14.07 0.70
CA VAL A 114 -7.24 14.10 0.51
C VAL A 114 -7.69 15.22 -0.43
N PRO A 115 -7.21 16.49 -0.34
CA PRO A 115 -7.59 17.53 -1.29
C PRO A 115 -7.22 17.21 -2.75
N LYS A 116 -6.06 16.56 -2.99
CA LYS A 116 -5.67 16.12 -4.33
C LYS A 116 -6.59 15.03 -4.86
N ILE A 117 -6.98 14.08 -4.00
CA ILE A 117 -7.94 13.03 -4.35
C ILE A 117 -9.31 13.63 -4.66
N GLU A 118 -9.83 14.55 -3.82
CA GLU A 118 -11.08 15.28 -4.10
C GLU A 118 -11.05 16.03 -5.45
N ALA A 119 -9.91 16.67 -5.76
CA ALA A 119 -9.74 17.33 -7.05
C ALA A 119 -9.80 16.33 -8.22
N THR A 120 -9.21 15.16 -8.07
CA THR A 120 -9.27 14.07 -9.07
C THR A 120 -10.70 13.55 -9.23
N PHE A 121 -11.44 13.35 -8.13
CA PHE A 121 -12.87 12.98 -8.21
C PHE A 121 -13.69 13.98 -9.00
N ARG A 122 -13.49 15.29 -8.77
CA ARG A 122 -14.21 16.33 -9.51
C ARG A 122 -13.82 16.39 -10.98
N SER A 123 -12.52 16.30 -11.30
CA SER A 123 -12.03 16.53 -12.67
C SER A 123 -12.09 15.30 -13.57
N VAL A 124 -11.88 14.10 -13.03
CA VAL A 124 -11.77 12.85 -13.80
C VAL A 124 -13.02 11.99 -13.64
N VAL A 125 -13.46 11.77 -12.38
CA VAL A 125 -14.62 10.92 -12.09
C VAL A 125 -15.95 11.67 -12.24
N GLN A 126 -15.91 13.01 -12.21
CA GLN A 126 -17.09 13.90 -12.25
C GLN A 126 -18.07 13.64 -11.09
N SER A 127 -17.53 13.27 -9.92
CA SER A 127 -18.25 13.03 -8.67
C SER A 127 -17.82 14.01 -7.58
N ASN A 128 -18.74 14.34 -6.66
CA ASN A 128 -18.50 15.17 -5.50
C ASN A 128 -18.49 14.29 -4.23
N ILE A 129 -17.36 13.69 -3.94
CA ILE A 129 -17.12 12.97 -2.70
C ILE A 129 -16.53 13.92 -1.63
N SER A 130 -16.95 13.77 -0.38
CA SER A 130 -16.37 14.58 0.70
C SER A 130 -15.01 14.09 1.16
N GLY A 131 -14.13 14.99 1.62
CA GLY A 131 -12.84 14.59 2.17
C GLY A 131 -12.96 13.69 3.41
N ASN A 132 -14.05 13.79 4.15
CA ASN A 132 -14.31 12.90 5.28
C ASN A 132 -14.61 11.47 4.80
N THR A 133 -15.43 11.33 3.76
CA THR A 133 -15.71 10.03 3.14
C THR A 133 -14.45 9.41 2.55
N ILE A 134 -13.61 10.20 1.87
CA ILE A 134 -12.32 9.72 1.36
C ILE A 134 -11.43 9.18 2.49
N ARG A 135 -11.29 9.91 3.61
CA ARG A 135 -10.52 9.43 4.76
C ARG A 135 -11.05 8.14 5.32
N GLN A 136 -12.37 8.05 5.46
CA GLN A 136 -13.04 6.86 5.96
C GLN A 136 -12.83 5.65 5.04
N TYR A 137 -12.92 5.82 3.73
CA TYR A 137 -12.67 4.74 2.78
C TYR A 137 -11.20 4.31 2.77
N ILE A 138 -10.26 5.25 2.90
CA ILE A 138 -8.84 4.92 3.07
C ILE A 138 -8.63 4.07 4.33
N GLU A 139 -9.25 4.44 5.46
CA GLU A 139 -9.17 3.65 6.69
C GLU A 139 -9.75 2.24 6.51
N TYR A 140 -10.84 2.08 5.77
CA TYR A 140 -11.42 0.77 5.47
C TYR A 140 -10.49 -0.11 4.63
N LEU A 141 -9.82 0.50 3.64
CA LEU A 141 -8.82 -0.19 2.82
C LEU A 141 -7.56 -0.58 3.62
N GLU A 142 -7.11 0.28 4.53
CA GLU A 142 -6.01 -0.03 5.46
C GLU A 142 -6.40 -1.17 6.41
N ASP A 143 -7.60 -1.11 7.00
CA ASP A 143 -8.12 -2.14 7.91
C ASP A 143 -8.27 -3.51 7.24
N ALA A 144 -8.61 -3.54 5.96
CA ALA A 144 -8.74 -4.75 5.15
C ALA A 144 -7.41 -5.23 4.56
N PHE A 145 -6.29 -4.63 4.92
CA PHE A 145 -4.95 -4.96 4.41
C PHE A 145 -4.85 -4.87 2.88
N VAL A 146 -5.59 -3.96 2.25
CA VAL A 146 -5.48 -3.68 0.81
C VAL A 146 -4.34 -2.73 0.53
N ILE A 147 -4.27 -1.67 1.33
CA ILE A 147 -3.23 -0.63 1.23
C ILE A 147 -2.59 -0.34 2.57
N ASN A 148 -1.42 0.25 2.52
CA ASN A 148 -0.71 0.79 3.67
C ASN A 148 -0.29 2.23 3.39
N LYS A 149 -0.38 3.08 4.39
CA LYS A 149 0.19 4.43 4.30
C LYS A 149 1.61 4.48 4.82
N ALA A 150 2.48 5.15 4.08
CA ALA A 150 3.81 5.52 4.53
C ALA A 150 3.80 6.98 5.00
N ASN A 151 4.13 7.18 6.27
CA ASN A 151 4.23 8.52 6.84
C ASN A 151 5.49 9.22 6.32
N ARG A 152 5.47 10.56 6.33
CA ARG A 152 6.65 11.35 5.97
C ARG A 152 7.38 11.83 7.22
N TYR A 153 8.68 11.61 7.23
CA TYR A 153 9.54 12.00 8.32
C TYR A 153 10.60 13.01 7.87
N ASN A 154 10.60 14.19 8.48
CA ASN A 154 11.63 15.18 8.24
C ASN A 154 12.91 14.82 9.01
N VAL A 155 13.95 14.40 8.28
CA VAL A 155 15.20 13.90 8.86
C VAL A 155 15.93 14.97 9.68
N LYS A 156 16.01 16.21 9.16
CA LYS A 156 16.66 17.34 9.85
C LYS A 156 15.80 17.86 11.00
N GLY A 157 14.52 18.03 10.77
CA GLY A 157 13.55 18.52 11.77
C GLY A 157 13.17 17.48 12.81
N ARG A 158 13.52 16.21 12.62
CA ARG A 158 13.19 15.06 13.51
C ARG A 158 11.71 14.99 13.89
N LYS A 159 10.83 15.20 12.91
CA LYS A 159 9.37 15.22 13.12
C LYS A 159 8.62 14.63 11.92
N TYR A 160 7.46 14.07 12.22
CA TYR A 160 6.54 13.63 11.19
C TYR A 160 5.88 14.81 10.48
N ILE A 161 5.62 14.64 9.18
CA ILE A 161 4.89 15.57 8.33
C ILE A 161 3.53 14.93 8.03
N GLY A 162 2.44 15.58 8.42
CA GLY A 162 1.10 14.99 8.34
C GLY A 162 0.62 14.71 6.91
N THR A 163 1.00 15.54 5.94
CA THR A 163 0.59 15.38 4.52
C THR A 163 1.57 16.11 3.60
N PRO A 164 1.67 15.75 2.30
CA PRO A 164 1.08 14.58 1.66
C PRO A 164 1.76 13.27 2.10
N LEU A 165 1.09 12.14 1.86
CA LEU A 165 1.56 10.78 2.19
C LEU A 165 1.76 9.96 0.92
N LYS A 166 2.44 8.80 1.03
CA LYS A 166 2.42 7.77 0.00
C LYS A 166 1.57 6.59 0.46
N TYR A 167 0.95 5.91 -0.51
CA TYR A 167 0.19 4.68 -0.27
C TYR A 167 0.79 3.57 -1.11
N TYR A 168 0.90 2.38 -0.50
CA TYR A 168 1.40 1.17 -1.13
C TYR A 168 0.39 0.06 -0.96
N PHE A 169 0.22 -0.77 -1.99
CA PHE A 169 -0.62 -1.95 -1.88
C PHE A 169 0.12 -3.06 -1.13
N GLU A 170 -0.62 -3.83 -0.32
CA GLU A 170 -0.07 -4.98 0.39
C GLU A 170 0.44 -6.04 -0.59
N ASP A 171 -0.23 -6.17 -1.76
CA ASP A 171 0.21 -7.03 -2.86
C ASP A 171 0.13 -6.29 -4.20
N VAL A 172 1.23 -6.33 -4.97
CA VAL A 172 1.31 -5.64 -6.27
C VAL A 172 0.46 -6.31 -7.35
N GLY A 173 0.22 -7.62 -7.25
CA GLY A 173 -0.66 -8.34 -8.16
C GLY A 173 -2.12 -7.90 -8.02
N LEU A 174 -2.58 -7.66 -6.79
CA LEU A 174 -3.91 -7.09 -6.54
C LEU A 174 -4.04 -5.67 -7.10
N ARG A 175 -2.99 -4.83 -6.92
CA ARG A 175 -2.92 -3.50 -7.53
C ARG A 175 -3.01 -3.57 -9.05
N ASN A 176 -2.24 -4.45 -9.66
CA ASN A 176 -2.20 -4.60 -11.11
C ASN A 176 -3.53 -5.14 -11.66
N ALA A 177 -4.14 -6.10 -10.97
CA ALA A 177 -5.46 -6.63 -11.31
C ALA A 177 -6.52 -5.52 -11.32
N ARG A 178 -6.49 -4.62 -10.33
CA ARG A 178 -7.43 -3.49 -10.27
C ARG A 178 -7.31 -2.54 -11.47
N LEU A 179 -6.12 -2.39 -12.03
CA LEU A 179 -5.87 -1.59 -13.24
C LEU A 179 -5.92 -2.41 -14.54
N GLY A 180 -6.41 -3.65 -14.49
CA GLY A 180 -6.50 -4.55 -15.64
C GLY A 180 -5.12 -4.84 -16.25
N PHE A 181 -4.06 -4.85 -15.46
CA PHE A 181 -2.67 -5.09 -15.86
C PHE A 181 -2.13 -4.13 -16.94
N ARG A 182 -2.71 -2.93 -17.06
CA ARG A 182 -2.38 -1.97 -18.12
C ARG A 182 -1.33 -0.92 -17.74
N GLN A 183 -1.10 -0.71 -16.42
CA GLN A 183 -0.21 0.33 -15.90
C GLN A 183 0.89 -0.32 -15.06
N ILE A 184 1.78 -1.07 -15.71
CA ILE A 184 2.93 -1.70 -15.06
C ILE A 184 4.12 -0.75 -15.20
N GLU A 185 4.19 0.23 -14.30
CA GLU A 185 5.34 1.14 -14.17
C GLU A 185 6.35 0.53 -13.20
N GLU A 186 7.38 -0.10 -13.74
CA GLU A 186 8.35 -0.89 -12.95
C GLU A 186 8.93 -0.13 -11.75
N THR A 187 9.27 1.15 -11.90
CA THR A 187 9.87 1.96 -10.83
C THR A 187 8.96 2.08 -9.61
N HIS A 188 7.69 2.39 -9.81
CA HIS A 188 6.72 2.53 -8.71
C HIS A 188 6.33 1.18 -8.10
N ILE A 189 6.26 0.15 -8.93
CA ILE A 189 6.00 -1.23 -8.45
C ILE A 189 7.19 -1.74 -7.65
N MET A 190 8.43 -1.50 -8.09
CA MET A 190 9.64 -1.84 -7.33
C MET A 190 9.66 -1.14 -5.99
N GLU A 191 9.33 0.15 -5.96
CA GLU A 191 9.22 0.92 -4.71
C GLU A 191 8.20 0.28 -3.75
N ASN A 192 7.02 -0.14 -4.25
CA ASN A 192 6.03 -0.85 -3.43
C ASN A 192 6.56 -2.20 -2.93
N ILE A 193 7.25 -2.97 -3.78
CA ILE A 193 7.82 -4.27 -3.39
C ILE A 193 8.87 -4.07 -2.28
N VAL A 194 9.76 -3.09 -2.42
CA VAL A 194 10.77 -2.76 -1.39
C VAL A 194 10.10 -2.35 -0.09
N TYR A 195 9.04 -1.53 -0.14
CA TYR A 195 8.26 -1.15 1.03
C TYR A 195 7.71 -2.37 1.76
N ASN A 196 7.07 -3.28 1.03
CA ASN A 196 6.48 -4.51 1.59
C ASN A 196 7.56 -5.44 2.16
N GLU A 197 8.68 -5.61 1.46
CA GLU A 197 9.83 -6.41 1.90
C GLU A 197 10.41 -5.88 3.23
N LEU A 198 10.52 -4.56 3.38
CA LEU A 198 10.99 -3.96 4.62
C LEU A 198 10.00 -4.21 5.77
N ARG A 199 8.70 -4.10 5.52
CA ARG A 199 7.67 -4.34 6.53
C ARG A 199 7.62 -5.82 6.95
N SER A 200 7.69 -6.75 6.02
CA SER A 200 7.69 -8.19 6.31
C SER A 200 8.89 -8.60 7.17
N ARG A 201 9.99 -7.85 7.10
CA ARG A 201 11.16 -8.00 7.97
C ARG A 201 11.04 -7.29 9.33
N GLY A 202 9.87 -6.72 9.64
CA GLY A 202 9.58 -6.06 10.91
C GLY A 202 10.06 -4.62 11.02
N TYR A 203 10.49 -3.99 9.93
CA TYR A 203 10.83 -2.56 9.95
C TYR A 203 9.58 -1.69 10.01
N SER A 204 9.65 -0.62 10.82
CA SER A 204 8.77 0.53 10.66
C SER A 204 9.33 1.40 9.53
N VAL A 205 8.53 1.65 8.49
CA VAL A 205 8.98 2.27 7.24
C VAL A 205 8.28 3.61 7.03
N ASP A 206 9.07 4.66 6.89
CA ASP A 206 8.62 6.03 6.60
C ASP A 206 9.25 6.52 5.29
N VAL A 207 8.64 7.51 4.65
CA VAL A 207 9.25 8.27 3.54
C VAL A 207 10.08 9.41 4.12
N GLY A 208 11.35 9.49 3.74
CA GLY A 208 12.26 10.51 4.24
C GLY A 208 12.10 11.85 3.52
N VAL A 209 12.20 12.95 4.26
CA VAL A 209 12.22 14.31 3.70
C VAL A 209 13.38 15.09 4.27
N VAL A 210 14.16 15.71 3.40
CA VAL A 210 15.26 16.60 3.77
C VAL A 210 14.96 18.00 3.24
N GLU A 211 14.74 18.96 4.15
CA GLU A 211 14.63 20.38 3.78
C GLU A 211 16.00 20.94 3.45
N LYS A 212 16.18 21.42 2.23
CA LYS A 212 17.35 22.17 1.78
C LYS A 212 16.97 23.63 1.60
N ARG A 213 17.71 24.53 2.22
CA ARG A 213 17.57 25.98 2.01
C ARG A 213 18.64 26.45 1.06
N GLY A 214 18.28 27.17 0.05
CA GLY A 214 19.17 27.78 -0.94
C GLY A 214 18.70 29.18 -1.29
N LEU A 215 19.44 29.84 -2.16
CA LEU A 215 19.01 31.07 -2.79
C LEU A 215 18.55 30.72 -4.22
N ASN A 216 17.42 31.28 -4.65
CA ASN A 216 16.99 31.17 -6.04
C ASN A 216 17.80 32.14 -6.93
N SER A 217 17.55 32.13 -8.24
CA SER A 217 18.20 33.01 -9.22
C SER A 217 18.03 34.51 -8.95
N GLU A 218 17.04 34.88 -8.13
CA GLU A 218 16.76 36.25 -7.71
C GLU A 218 17.37 36.62 -6.35
N GLY A 219 18.18 35.73 -5.74
CA GLY A 219 18.78 35.95 -4.43
C GLY A 219 17.83 35.80 -3.23
N LYS A 220 16.60 35.31 -3.46
CA LYS A 220 15.61 35.04 -2.39
C LYS A 220 15.80 33.65 -1.82
N THR A 221 15.60 33.51 -0.51
CA THR A 221 15.66 32.21 0.15
C THR A 221 14.57 31.27 -0.37
N GLU A 222 14.96 30.16 -0.98
CA GLU A 222 14.09 29.11 -1.45
C GLU A 222 14.26 27.87 -0.61
N ARG A 223 13.14 27.15 -0.33
CA ARG A 223 13.14 25.87 0.35
C ARG A 223 12.84 24.77 -0.65
N THR A 224 13.77 23.86 -0.83
CA THR A 224 13.61 22.66 -1.65
C THR A 224 13.50 21.46 -0.74
N TYR A 225 12.60 20.53 -1.06
CA TYR A 225 12.45 19.28 -0.33
C TYR A 225 13.00 18.15 -1.18
N LEU A 226 14.00 17.47 -0.66
CA LEU A 226 14.55 16.25 -1.24
C LEU A 226 13.88 15.07 -0.56
N GLU A 227 13.54 14.05 -1.32
CA GLU A 227 12.95 12.82 -0.83
C GLU A 227 14.03 11.76 -0.65
N ILE A 228 13.89 10.92 0.36
CA ILE A 228 14.56 9.64 0.53
C ILE A 228 13.47 8.61 0.49
N ASP A 229 13.55 7.65 -0.40
CA ASP A 229 12.46 6.71 -0.65
C ASP A 229 12.00 6.05 0.64
N PHE A 230 12.94 5.51 1.45
CA PHE A 230 12.58 4.92 2.72
C PHE A 230 13.54 5.24 3.86
N ILE A 231 12.95 5.41 5.05
CA ILE A 231 13.63 5.37 6.34
C ILE A 231 13.10 4.14 7.07
N ALA A 232 13.92 3.10 7.15
CA ALA A 232 13.55 1.84 7.80
C ALA A 232 14.13 1.79 9.22
N ASN A 233 13.26 1.69 10.22
CA ASN A 233 13.61 1.67 11.64
C ASN A 233 13.31 0.29 12.23
N LEU A 234 14.28 -0.30 12.95
CA LEU A 234 14.10 -1.54 13.71
C LEU A 234 14.87 -1.43 15.03
N GLY A 235 14.15 -1.26 16.13
CA GLY A 235 14.76 -0.97 17.43
C GLY A 235 15.60 0.32 17.39
N SER A 236 16.88 0.22 17.72
CA SER A 236 17.82 1.35 17.67
C SER A 236 18.45 1.57 16.30
N LYS A 237 18.22 0.68 15.33
CA LYS A 237 18.84 0.75 13.99
C LYS A 237 17.93 1.55 13.04
N ARG A 238 18.59 2.39 12.24
CA ARG A 238 17.92 3.17 11.19
C ARG A 238 18.71 3.07 9.89
N TYR A 239 17.99 2.81 8.81
CA TYR A 239 18.54 2.72 7.46
C TYR A 239 17.85 3.75 6.57
N TYR A 240 18.63 4.36 5.67
CA TYR A 240 18.15 5.25 4.63
C TYR A 240 18.34 4.55 3.29
N ILE A 241 17.28 4.44 2.52
CA ILE A 241 17.25 3.67 1.27
C ILE A 241 16.75 4.62 0.17
N GLN A 242 17.50 4.61 -0.97
CA GLN A 242 17.25 5.44 -2.13
C GLN A 242 17.40 4.55 -3.38
#